data_375f17d4a3e1ebb78f0619f2251bdf66
#
_entry.id   375f17d4a3e1ebb78f0619f2251bdf66
#
_cell.length_a   1.000
_cell.length_b   1.000
_cell.length_c   1.000
_cell.angle_alpha   90.00
_cell.angle_beta   90.00
_cell.angle_gamma   90.00
#
_symmetry.space_group_name_H-M   'P 1'
#
loop_
_entity.id
_entity.type
_entity.pdbx_description
1 polymer ?
#
loop_
_entity_poly.entity_id
_entity_poly.type
_entity_poly.pdbx_seq_one_letter_code
_entity_poly.pdbx_strand_id
1 'polypeptide(L)'
;MRSLGRKPAGARLERIRASPRFAQDRFRNLYPVAPGLRDPNAPMPSLREFLCGGERRQPPAALPAVSPLETWRRPPPSGLRATWLGHSTVLIEIDGRRVLTDPVWGLRASPSRLVGPKRFQPVPVALKALPPIDVVVVSHDHYDHLDYPTIRALRALDVPFVTSLGVGAHLESWGVNPARIVELDWWESWTLPEADLTVTATPSQHFSGRTVQSRNTTLWSSLVIQSARHRVFFSGDTGLTGEYQSIRERLGPFDLTMLEVGAWHPSWGDMHLGPENALKAHTLLGGGPFLPIHWGTFALAMHAWDQPAEVLLAHAAGAQLLMPRLGEPAEPAQGRDVEPWWRMGPGERTRSLRETLVATAVPSSIQVPMD
;
A
#
# COMPACT_ATOMS: atom_id res chain seq x y z
N MET A 1 -8.10 -21.85 11.08
CA MET A 1 -7.60 -21.72 9.69
C MET A 1 -6.15 -21.24 9.72
N ARG A 2 -5.26 -21.84 8.92
CA ARG A 2 -3.82 -21.44 8.88
C ARG A 2 -3.63 -19.99 8.40
N SER A 3 -4.50 -19.50 7.53
CA SER A 3 -4.50 -18.13 7.01
C SER A 3 -4.73 -17.03 8.07
N LEU A 4 -5.24 -17.37 9.24
CA LEU A 4 -5.37 -16.43 10.36
C LEU A 4 -4.02 -16.05 10.98
N GLY A 5 -2.98 -16.86 10.73
CA GLY A 5 -1.65 -16.64 11.31
C GLY A 5 -1.56 -17.04 12.78
N ARG A 6 -0.61 -16.43 13.50
CA ARG A 6 -0.31 -16.73 14.90
C ARG A 6 -0.10 -15.44 15.70
N LYS A 7 -0.51 -15.44 16.95
CA LYS A 7 -0.20 -14.33 17.87
C LYS A 7 1.28 -14.34 18.23
N PRO A 8 1.92 -13.18 18.41
CA PRO A 8 3.28 -13.09 18.93
C PRO A 8 3.42 -13.73 20.32
N ALA A 9 4.56 -14.37 20.57
CA ALA A 9 4.87 -15.00 21.85
C ALA A 9 6.38 -14.95 22.12
N GLY A 10 6.82 -15.27 23.37
CA GLY A 10 8.23 -15.29 23.77
C GLY A 10 8.95 -13.98 23.52
N ALA A 11 10.19 -14.03 23.06
CA ALA A 11 11.05 -12.87 22.83
C ALA A 11 10.40 -11.83 21.89
N ARG A 12 9.60 -12.27 20.89
CA ARG A 12 8.86 -11.36 20.01
C ARG A 12 7.81 -10.54 20.79
N LEU A 13 7.09 -11.17 21.72
CA LEU A 13 6.11 -10.46 22.55
C LEU A 13 6.80 -9.52 23.52
N GLU A 14 7.96 -9.88 24.08
CA GLU A 14 8.75 -9.01 24.93
C GLU A 14 9.22 -7.77 24.18
N ARG A 15 9.69 -7.93 22.93
CA ARG A 15 10.05 -6.80 22.07
C ARG A 15 8.86 -5.90 21.75
N ILE A 16 7.69 -6.45 21.49
CA ILE A 16 6.44 -5.69 21.30
C ILE A 16 6.12 -4.86 22.55
N ARG A 17 6.21 -5.48 23.74
CA ARG A 17 5.94 -4.80 25.01
C ARG A 17 6.93 -3.69 25.34
N ALA A 18 8.14 -3.75 24.82
CA ALA A 18 9.15 -2.71 24.95
C ALA A 18 8.90 -1.51 24.02
N SER A 19 8.05 -1.64 23.02
CA SER A 19 7.72 -0.55 22.12
C SER A 19 6.95 0.56 22.87
N PRO A 20 7.34 1.84 22.72
CA PRO A 20 6.61 2.96 23.30
C PRO A 20 5.20 3.14 22.69
N ARG A 21 4.90 2.43 21.60
CA ARG A 21 3.61 2.45 20.91
C ARG A 21 2.66 1.39 21.44
N PHE A 22 3.14 0.45 22.28
CA PHE A 22 2.33 -0.66 22.79
C PHE A 22 1.86 -0.38 24.22
N ALA A 23 0.55 -0.27 24.39
CA ALA A 23 -0.07 -0.05 25.70
C ALA A 23 -1.41 -0.78 25.78
N GLN A 24 -1.71 -1.37 26.95
CA GLN A 24 -2.94 -2.14 27.20
C GLN A 24 -3.13 -3.27 26.16
N ASP A 25 -2.05 -4.02 25.94
CA ASP A 25 -1.97 -5.16 25.00
C ASP A 25 -2.28 -4.82 23.53
N ARG A 26 -2.12 -3.55 23.11
CA ARG A 26 -2.38 -3.08 21.74
C ARG A 26 -1.43 -1.98 21.33
N PHE A 27 -1.07 -1.96 20.05
CA PHE A 27 -0.43 -0.81 19.43
C PHE A 27 -1.42 0.35 19.25
N ARG A 28 -0.90 1.57 19.26
CA ARG A 28 -1.67 2.82 19.17
C ARG A 28 -1.08 3.74 18.11
N ASN A 29 -1.96 4.46 17.43
CA ASN A 29 -1.57 5.59 16.58
C ASN A 29 -0.97 6.72 17.40
N LEU A 30 -0.17 7.57 16.75
CA LEU A 30 0.36 8.80 17.35
C LEU A 30 -0.75 9.81 17.61
N TYR A 31 -1.69 9.90 16.69
CA TYR A 31 -2.83 10.80 16.76
C TYR A 31 -4.09 10.04 17.13
N PRO A 32 -5.01 10.67 17.89
CA PRO A 32 -6.28 10.05 18.22
C PRO A 32 -7.07 9.71 16.95
N VAL A 33 -7.64 8.51 16.93
CA VAL A 33 -8.55 8.08 15.89
C VAL A 33 -9.95 8.00 16.48
N ALA A 34 -10.95 8.43 15.73
CA ALA A 34 -12.34 8.37 16.16
C ALA A 34 -12.73 6.95 16.60
N PRO A 35 -13.52 6.81 17.69
CA PRO A 35 -13.94 5.51 18.19
C PRO A 35 -14.59 4.66 17.09
N GLY A 36 -14.19 3.40 16.99
CA GLY A 36 -14.71 2.47 15.99
C GLY A 36 -14.24 2.74 14.57
N LEU A 37 -13.17 3.54 14.37
CA LEU A 37 -12.68 3.97 13.05
C LEU A 37 -13.75 4.75 12.27
N ARG A 38 -14.43 5.67 12.91
CA ARG A 38 -15.60 6.31 12.38
C ARG A 38 -15.56 7.81 12.64
N ASP A 39 -15.71 8.62 11.60
CA ASP A 39 -15.98 10.04 11.79
C ASP A 39 -17.43 10.22 12.24
N PRO A 40 -17.68 10.73 13.47
CA PRO A 40 -19.01 10.95 13.97
C PRO A 40 -19.79 12.02 13.20
N ASN A 41 -19.09 12.90 12.47
CA ASN A 41 -19.69 14.00 11.71
C ASN A 41 -20.03 13.64 10.26
N ALA A 42 -19.49 12.51 9.77
CA ALA A 42 -19.77 12.05 8.41
C ALA A 42 -21.01 11.12 8.37
N PRO A 43 -21.85 11.23 7.33
CA PRO A 43 -23.01 10.37 7.16
C PRO A 43 -22.54 8.91 7.00
N MET A 44 -23.19 8.02 7.75
CA MET A 44 -22.96 6.59 7.60
C MET A 44 -23.56 6.08 6.32
N PRO A 45 -22.84 5.19 5.62
CA PRO A 45 -23.47 4.45 4.54
C PRO A 45 -24.63 3.63 5.09
N SER A 46 -25.77 3.71 4.41
CA SER A 46 -26.89 2.83 4.71
C SER A 46 -26.55 1.38 4.38
N LEU A 47 -27.22 0.42 4.99
CA LEU A 47 -27.08 -1.00 4.65
C LEU A 47 -27.33 -1.25 3.16
N ARG A 48 -28.24 -0.49 2.56
CA ARG A 48 -28.53 -0.55 1.13
C ARG A 48 -27.34 -0.10 0.28
N GLU A 49 -26.69 1.00 0.64
CA GLU A 49 -25.46 1.47 -0.03
C GLU A 49 -24.33 0.46 0.12
N PHE A 50 -24.21 -0.16 1.29
CA PHE A 50 -23.21 -1.21 1.53
C PHE A 50 -23.46 -2.46 0.68
N LEU A 51 -24.70 -2.93 0.57
CA LEU A 51 -25.06 -4.16 -0.14
C LEU A 51 -25.32 -3.95 -1.64
N CYS A 52 -25.91 -2.82 -2.01
CA CYS A 52 -26.44 -2.56 -3.33
C CYS A 52 -26.03 -1.17 -3.86
N GLY A 53 -24.98 -0.55 -3.30
CA GLY A 53 -24.57 0.81 -3.62
C GLY A 53 -24.48 1.08 -5.11
N GLY A 54 -24.90 2.28 -5.52
CA GLY A 54 -25.02 2.67 -6.93
C GLY A 54 -23.71 2.83 -7.69
N GLU A 55 -22.56 2.81 -6.98
CA GLU A 55 -21.26 2.97 -7.60
C GLU A 55 -20.76 1.68 -8.24
N ARG A 56 -20.12 1.81 -9.39
CA ARG A 56 -19.52 0.69 -10.10
C ARG A 56 -18.19 0.28 -9.45
N ARG A 57 -18.23 -0.64 -8.49
CA ARG A 57 -17.07 -1.08 -7.69
C ARG A 57 -16.10 -1.98 -8.42
N GLN A 58 -16.42 -2.45 -9.61
CA GLN A 58 -15.57 -3.29 -10.46
C GLN A 58 -15.65 -2.82 -11.90
N PRO A 59 -14.57 -2.94 -12.67
CA PRO A 59 -14.61 -2.63 -14.09
C PRO A 59 -15.53 -3.60 -14.84
N PRO A 60 -16.14 -3.18 -15.96
CA PRO A 60 -17.03 -4.03 -16.78
C PRO A 60 -16.28 -5.16 -17.46
N ALA A 61 -14.97 -5.02 -17.64
CA ALA A 61 -14.09 -6.00 -18.27
C ALA A 61 -12.70 -5.95 -17.64
N ALA A 62 -11.85 -6.92 -17.98
CA ALA A 62 -10.45 -6.92 -17.56
C ALA A 62 -9.74 -5.65 -18.06
N LEU A 63 -8.98 -5.02 -17.15
CA LEU A 63 -8.20 -3.82 -17.47
C LEU A 63 -6.97 -4.17 -18.30
N PRO A 64 -6.47 -3.24 -19.13
CA PRO A 64 -5.21 -3.41 -19.85
C PRO A 64 -4.05 -3.73 -18.88
N ALA A 65 -3.26 -4.72 -19.24
CA ALA A 65 -2.07 -5.11 -18.48
C ALA A 65 -0.91 -5.39 -19.43
N VAL A 66 0.31 -5.17 -18.93
CA VAL A 66 1.55 -5.36 -19.69
C VAL A 66 2.39 -6.44 -19.02
N SER A 67 3.05 -7.28 -19.82
CA SER A 67 4.02 -8.23 -19.27
C SER A 67 5.36 -7.53 -19.04
N PRO A 68 5.89 -7.50 -17.81
CA PRO A 68 7.17 -6.84 -17.52
C PRO A 68 8.40 -7.71 -17.84
N LEU A 69 8.20 -8.97 -18.20
CA LEU A 69 9.26 -10.00 -18.22
C LEU A 69 10.46 -9.63 -19.08
N GLU A 70 10.24 -9.03 -20.24
CA GLU A 70 11.33 -8.64 -21.14
C GLU A 70 12.12 -7.45 -20.57
N THR A 71 11.40 -6.46 -20.02
CA THR A 71 12.03 -5.26 -19.41
C THR A 71 12.86 -5.62 -18.18
N TRP A 72 12.42 -6.58 -17.36
CA TRP A 72 13.15 -7.01 -16.16
C TRP A 72 14.47 -7.75 -16.43
N ARG A 73 14.72 -8.13 -17.68
CA ARG A 73 16.01 -8.72 -18.09
C ARG A 73 17.16 -7.71 -18.08
N ARG A 74 16.84 -6.43 -18.14
CA ARG A 74 17.81 -5.33 -18.17
C ARG A 74 17.62 -4.43 -16.97
N PRO A 75 18.70 -4.03 -16.30
CA PRO A 75 18.60 -3.05 -15.22
C PRO A 75 18.03 -1.73 -15.75
N PRO A 76 17.34 -0.94 -14.90
CA PRO A 76 16.88 0.39 -15.29
C PRO A 76 18.06 1.31 -15.55
N PRO A 77 18.10 2.02 -16.69
CA PRO A 77 19.16 2.99 -17.00
C PRO A 77 19.31 4.09 -15.96
N SER A 78 18.20 4.55 -15.36
CA SER A 78 18.22 5.56 -14.29
C SER A 78 18.71 5.00 -12.94
N GLY A 79 18.70 3.67 -12.76
CA GLY A 79 18.93 2.99 -11.48
C GLY A 79 17.69 2.78 -10.65
N LEU A 80 16.56 3.42 -10.98
CA LEU A 80 15.29 3.28 -10.27
C LEU A 80 14.14 2.97 -11.22
N ARG A 81 13.42 1.86 -10.98
CA ARG A 81 12.23 1.47 -11.73
C ARG A 81 11.20 0.83 -10.79
N ALA A 82 9.96 1.21 -10.91
CA ALA A 82 8.84 0.59 -10.23
C ALA A 82 7.94 -0.14 -11.22
N THR A 83 7.52 -1.35 -10.88
CA THR A 83 6.54 -2.13 -11.65
C THR A 83 5.36 -2.43 -10.74
N TRP A 84 4.24 -1.73 -10.95
CA TRP A 84 3.02 -1.94 -10.19
C TRP A 84 2.33 -3.22 -10.66
N LEU A 85 2.17 -4.18 -9.73
CA LEU A 85 1.59 -5.49 -9.98
C LEU A 85 0.14 -5.62 -9.50
N GLY A 86 -0.40 -4.52 -8.96
CA GLY A 86 -1.76 -4.40 -8.46
C GLY A 86 -1.82 -4.20 -6.94
N HIS A 87 -2.83 -3.48 -6.49
CA HIS A 87 -3.01 -3.07 -5.10
C HIS A 87 -1.76 -2.37 -4.56
N SER A 88 -1.18 -2.82 -3.47
CA SER A 88 0.07 -2.32 -2.89
C SER A 88 1.30 -3.18 -3.24
N THR A 89 1.14 -4.13 -4.18
CA THR A 89 2.23 -4.96 -4.67
C THR A 89 3.00 -4.24 -5.77
N VAL A 90 4.25 -3.89 -5.49
CA VAL A 90 5.16 -3.25 -6.44
C VAL A 90 6.51 -3.98 -6.41
N LEU A 91 7.07 -4.27 -7.56
CA LEU A 91 8.48 -4.64 -7.67
C LEU A 91 9.28 -3.36 -7.94
N ILE A 92 10.17 -3.02 -6.99
CA ILE A 92 11.07 -1.88 -7.07
C ILE A 92 12.45 -2.40 -7.45
N GLU A 93 13.03 -1.91 -8.54
CA GLU A 93 14.42 -2.08 -8.90
C GLU A 93 15.15 -0.79 -8.54
N ILE A 94 16.07 -0.88 -7.59
CA ILE A 94 16.77 0.26 -6.99
C ILE A 94 18.25 -0.03 -6.88
N ASP A 95 19.06 0.68 -7.66
CA ASP A 95 20.54 0.57 -7.70
C ASP A 95 21.05 -0.88 -7.74
N GLY A 96 20.45 -1.69 -8.61
CA GLY A 96 20.83 -3.10 -8.82
C GLY A 96 20.20 -4.07 -7.82
N ARG A 97 19.37 -3.62 -6.88
CA ARG A 97 18.61 -4.45 -5.95
C ARG A 97 17.13 -4.48 -6.31
N ARG A 98 16.42 -5.52 -5.87
CA ARG A 98 14.99 -5.70 -6.09
C ARG A 98 14.24 -5.90 -4.78
N VAL A 99 13.30 -5.01 -4.52
CA VAL A 99 12.42 -5.05 -3.35
C VAL A 99 10.99 -5.31 -3.79
N LEU A 100 10.34 -6.29 -3.18
CA LEU A 100 8.93 -6.60 -3.44
C LEU A 100 8.08 -6.13 -2.25
N THR A 101 7.14 -5.19 -2.49
CA THR A 101 6.25 -4.66 -1.45
C THR A 101 4.95 -5.43 -1.38
N ASP A 102 4.43 -5.65 -0.17
CA ASP A 102 3.12 -6.23 0.16
C ASP A 102 2.62 -7.25 -0.87
N PRO A 103 3.29 -8.42 -0.99
CA PRO A 103 3.06 -9.34 -2.10
C PRO A 103 1.74 -10.10 -1.96
N VAL A 104 0.80 -9.84 -2.87
CA VAL A 104 -0.53 -10.46 -2.90
C VAL A 104 -0.84 -11.01 -4.30
N TRP A 105 -0.82 -12.33 -4.45
CA TRP A 105 -1.28 -13.07 -5.64
C TRP A 105 -2.60 -13.77 -5.42
N GLY A 106 -3.09 -13.77 -4.17
CA GLY A 106 -4.35 -14.40 -3.80
C GLY A 106 -5.55 -13.84 -4.54
N LEU A 107 -6.52 -14.72 -4.80
CA LEU A 107 -7.77 -14.35 -5.46
C LEU A 107 -8.67 -13.48 -4.57
N ARG A 108 -8.49 -13.55 -3.26
CA ARG A 108 -9.31 -12.81 -2.28
C ARG A 108 -8.47 -12.22 -1.16
N ALA A 109 -8.76 -11.00 -0.81
CA ALA A 109 -8.28 -10.35 0.42
C ALA A 109 -9.10 -10.88 1.61
N SER A 110 -8.83 -12.14 2.02
CA SER A 110 -9.65 -12.84 3.02
C SER A 110 -8.92 -14.06 3.57
N PRO A 111 -9.26 -14.49 4.81
CA PRO A 111 -8.79 -15.79 5.33
C PRO A 111 -9.41 -16.98 4.58
N SER A 112 -10.50 -16.77 3.87
CA SER A 112 -11.25 -17.78 3.12
C SER A 112 -11.01 -17.66 1.62
N ARG A 113 -10.94 -18.81 0.92
CA ARG A 113 -10.91 -18.83 -0.55
C ARG A 113 -12.29 -18.64 -1.19
N LEU A 114 -13.36 -18.77 -0.40
CA LEU A 114 -14.74 -18.77 -0.90
C LEU A 114 -15.45 -17.44 -0.70
N VAL A 115 -15.17 -16.73 0.39
CA VAL A 115 -15.84 -15.47 0.75
C VAL A 115 -14.83 -14.35 0.98
N GLY A 116 -15.29 -13.10 0.92
CA GLY A 116 -14.50 -11.89 1.06
C GLY A 116 -14.18 -11.20 -0.27
N PRO A 117 -13.58 -10.02 -0.24
CA PRO A 117 -13.31 -9.21 -1.43
C PRO A 117 -12.52 -10.00 -2.47
N LYS A 118 -13.07 -10.11 -3.67
CA LYS A 118 -12.44 -10.84 -4.77
C LYS A 118 -11.63 -9.86 -5.63
N ARG A 119 -10.44 -10.30 -6.04
CA ARG A 119 -9.63 -9.61 -7.04
C ARG A 119 -10.39 -9.55 -8.36
N PHE A 120 -10.62 -8.36 -8.89
CA PHE A 120 -11.24 -8.18 -10.20
C PHE A 120 -10.21 -8.02 -11.33
N GLN A 121 -8.97 -7.64 -11.00
CA GLN A 121 -7.87 -7.54 -11.96
C GLN A 121 -6.77 -8.55 -11.61
N PRO A 122 -6.46 -9.53 -12.45
CA PRO A 122 -5.40 -10.50 -12.19
C PRO A 122 -4.02 -9.84 -12.17
N VAL A 123 -3.10 -10.43 -11.42
CA VAL A 123 -1.68 -10.01 -11.43
C VAL A 123 -1.11 -10.28 -12.82
N PRO A 124 -0.42 -9.33 -13.45
CA PRO A 124 0.04 -9.44 -14.84
C PRO A 124 1.14 -10.49 -15.06
N VAL A 125 1.72 -11.00 -13.99
CA VAL A 125 2.80 -11.99 -14.03
C VAL A 125 2.59 -13.08 -12.97
N ALA A 126 2.90 -14.32 -13.32
CA ALA A 126 2.87 -15.41 -12.36
C ALA A 126 3.96 -15.23 -11.29
N LEU A 127 3.67 -15.56 -10.03
CA LEU A 127 4.61 -15.42 -8.91
C LEU A 127 5.96 -16.10 -9.18
N LYS A 128 5.93 -17.29 -9.80
CA LYS A 128 7.12 -18.06 -10.18
C LYS A 128 7.98 -17.45 -11.30
N ALA A 129 7.44 -16.44 -11.98
CA ALA A 129 8.13 -15.74 -13.09
C ALA A 129 8.75 -14.41 -12.63
N LEU A 130 8.65 -14.08 -11.33
CA LEU A 130 9.37 -12.94 -10.77
C LEU A 130 10.88 -13.12 -10.97
N PRO A 131 11.63 -12.06 -11.23
CA PRO A 131 13.09 -12.11 -11.23
C PRO A 131 13.60 -12.38 -9.80
N PRO A 132 14.90 -12.68 -9.62
CA PRO A 132 15.49 -12.76 -8.28
C PRO A 132 15.18 -11.50 -7.48
N ILE A 133 14.74 -11.67 -6.24
CA ILE A 133 14.37 -10.62 -5.28
C ILE A 133 15.42 -10.59 -4.20
N ASP A 134 15.80 -9.41 -3.72
CA ASP A 134 16.75 -9.23 -2.62
C ASP A 134 16.04 -9.09 -1.26
N VAL A 135 14.87 -8.45 -1.23
CA VAL A 135 14.10 -8.19 0.00
C VAL A 135 12.60 -8.23 -0.30
N VAL A 136 11.83 -8.84 0.60
CA VAL A 136 10.37 -8.69 0.66
C VAL A 136 10.03 -7.77 1.83
N VAL A 137 9.23 -6.74 1.60
CA VAL A 137 8.74 -5.86 2.66
C VAL A 137 7.22 -6.02 2.83
N VAL A 138 6.75 -6.01 4.09
CA VAL A 138 5.34 -6.11 4.44
C VAL A 138 4.99 -5.01 5.43
N SER A 139 4.08 -4.13 5.04
CA SER A 139 3.68 -2.97 5.84
C SER A 139 2.92 -3.34 7.10
N HIS A 140 1.94 -4.24 6.99
CA HIS A 140 1.09 -4.70 8.10
C HIS A 140 0.39 -6.03 7.78
N ASP A 141 -0.46 -6.51 8.68
CA ASP A 141 -1.00 -7.88 8.61
C ASP A 141 -2.40 -8.02 7.99
N HIS A 142 -2.99 -7.01 7.37
CA HIS A 142 -4.27 -7.14 6.67
C HIS A 142 -4.17 -8.12 5.49
N TYR A 143 -5.31 -8.71 5.10
CA TYR A 143 -5.35 -9.80 4.10
C TYR A 143 -4.99 -9.36 2.69
N ASP A 144 -5.11 -8.09 2.37
CA ASP A 144 -4.77 -7.47 1.11
C ASP A 144 -3.32 -6.97 1.03
N HIS A 145 -2.55 -7.10 2.12
CA HIS A 145 -1.11 -6.81 2.22
C HIS A 145 -0.28 -8.04 2.59
N LEU A 146 -0.79 -8.88 3.48
CA LEU A 146 -0.14 -10.11 3.94
C LEU A 146 -0.95 -11.33 3.50
N ASP A 147 -0.69 -11.83 2.31
CA ASP A 147 -1.41 -12.93 1.67
C ASP A 147 -0.78 -14.29 1.99
N TYR A 148 -1.52 -15.13 2.72
CA TYR A 148 -1.06 -16.45 3.16
C TYR A 148 -0.55 -17.37 2.02
N PRO A 149 -1.29 -17.58 0.92
CA PRO A 149 -0.81 -18.42 -0.18
C PRO A 149 0.45 -17.86 -0.86
N THR A 150 0.55 -16.55 -1.02
CA THR A 150 1.72 -15.90 -1.60
C THR A 150 2.95 -16.05 -0.70
N ILE A 151 2.84 -15.75 0.59
CA ILE A 151 3.95 -15.93 1.54
C ILE A 151 4.41 -17.39 1.59
N ARG A 152 3.48 -18.34 1.56
CA ARG A 152 3.83 -19.76 1.50
C ARG A 152 4.62 -20.15 0.26
N ALA A 153 4.38 -19.52 -0.86
CA ALA A 153 5.17 -19.73 -2.07
C ALA A 153 6.55 -19.05 -1.96
N LEU A 154 6.59 -17.81 -1.46
CA LEU A 154 7.83 -17.04 -1.30
C LEU A 154 8.76 -17.56 -0.21
N ARG A 155 8.27 -18.32 0.77
CA ARG A 155 9.09 -18.86 1.88
C ARG A 155 10.28 -19.71 1.44
N ALA A 156 10.21 -20.28 0.23
CA ALA A 156 11.30 -21.08 -0.33
C ALA A 156 12.46 -20.22 -0.87
N LEU A 157 12.23 -18.93 -1.12
CA LEU A 157 13.29 -18.01 -1.51
C LEU A 157 14.18 -17.71 -0.31
N ASP A 158 15.49 -17.65 -0.53
CA ASP A 158 16.45 -17.30 0.52
C ASP A 158 16.63 -15.77 0.58
N VAL A 159 15.54 -15.08 0.98
CA VAL A 159 15.50 -13.62 1.08
C VAL A 159 14.94 -13.17 2.42
N PRO A 160 15.40 -12.02 2.97
CA PRO A 160 14.83 -11.44 4.16
C PRO A 160 13.41 -10.91 3.92
N PHE A 161 12.59 -11.03 4.96
CA PHE A 161 11.27 -10.43 5.08
C PHE A 161 11.34 -9.34 6.14
N VAL A 162 11.25 -8.08 5.70
CA VAL A 162 11.25 -6.91 6.60
C VAL A 162 9.80 -6.47 6.82
N THR A 163 9.40 -6.31 8.07
CA THR A 163 8.01 -6.02 8.42
C THR A 163 7.89 -5.28 9.75
N SER A 164 6.68 -4.88 10.12
CA SER A 164 6.36 -4.24 11.38
C SER A 164 6.35 -5.24 12.56
N LEU A 165 6.57 -4.76 13.79
CA LEU A 165 6.59 -5.58 15.01
C LEU A 165 5.35 -6.47 15.12
N GLY A 166 5.56 -7.74 15.41
CA GLY A 166 4.53 -8.76 15.63
C GLY A 166 4.08 -9.49 14.37
N VAL A 167 4.22 -8.90 13.19
CA VAL A 167 3.83 -9.52 11.91
C VAL A 167 4.65 -10.78 11.62
N GLY A 168 5.90 -10.82 12.06
CA GLY A 168 6.78 -11.97 11.94
C GLY A 168 6.23 -13.26 12.55
N ALA A 169 5.32 -13.19 13.53
CA ALA A 169 4.66 -14.37 14.08
C ALA A 169 3.78 -15.08 13.04
N HIS A 170 3.14 -14.34 12.13
CA HIS A 170 2.39 -14.91 11.01
C HIS A 170 3.33 -15.56 10.01
N LEU A 171 4.39 -14.86 9.59
CA LEU A 171 5.40 -15.35 8.64
C LEU A 171 6.02 -16.66 9.12
N GLU A 172 6.47 -16.70 10.36
CA GLU A 172 7.05 -17.89 11.00
C GLU A 172 6.05 -19.05 11.05
N SER A 173 4.79 -18.78 11.44
CA SER A 173 3.74 -19.81 11.48
C SER A 173 3.41 -20.40 10.11
N TRP A 174 3.74 -19.69 9.04
CA TRP A 174 3.56 -20.12 7.65
C TRP A 174 4.81 -20.75 7.04
N GLY A 175 5.88 -20.85 7.83
CA GLY A 175 7.10 -21.58 7.50
C GLY A 175 8.20 -20.73 6.87
N VAL A 176 8.16 -19.42 7.04
CA VAL A 176 9.33 -18.56 6.79
C VAL A 176 10.36 -18.81 7.90
N ASN A 177 11.62 -19.01 7.53
CA ASN A 177 12.70 -19.22 8.51
C ASN A 177 12.83 -17.97 9.41
N PRO A 178 12.75 -18.12 10.76
CA PRO A 178 12.88 -16.99 11.69
C PRO A 178 14.13 -16.14 11.49
N ALA A 179 15.25 -16.73 11.09
CA ALA A 179 16.50 -16.00 10.82
C ALA A 179 16.40 -15.02 9.66
N ARG A 180 15.39 -15.13 8.81
CA ARG A 180 15.12 -14.21 7.68
C ARG A 180 14.02 -13.21 7.97
N ILE A 181 13.46 -13.20 9.17
CA ILE A 181 12.39 -12.29 9.56
C ILE A 181 12.99 -11.14 10.34
N VAL A 182 12.86 -9.95 9.80
CA VAL A 182 13.28 -8.68 10.42
C VAL A 182 12.03 -7.89 10.77
N GLU A 183 11.84 -7.64 12.06
CA GLU A 183 10.72 -6.84 12.55
C GLU A 183 11.22 -5.48 13.02
N LEU A 184 10.59 -4.41 12.59
CA LEU A 184 10.98 -3.03 12.91
C LEU A 184 9.87 -2.31 13.68
N ASP A 185 10.26 -1.55 14.70
CA ASP A 185 9.43 -0.49 15.27
C ASP A 185 9.57 0.78 14.44
N TRP A 186 8.70 1.76 14.62
CA TRP A 186 8.83 3.05 13.95
C TRP A 186 10.16 3.72 14.25
N TRP A 187 10.81 4.21 13.20
CA TRP A 187 12.14 4.81 13.18
C TRP A 187 13.29 3.82 13.35
N GLU A 188 13.02 2.52 13.45
CA GLU A 188 14.07 1.51 13.32
C GLU A 188 14.40 1.24 11.86
N SER A 189 15.66 0.95 11.61
CA SER A 189 16.20 0.64 10.29
C SER A 189 16.90 -0.70 10.28
N TRP A 190 16.87 -1.36 9.15
CA TRP A 190 17.65 -2.55 8.88
C TRP A 190 18.34 -2.41 7.52
N THR A 191 19.61 -2.75 7.47
CA THR A 191 20.41 -2.73 6.24
C THR A 191 20.66 -4.16 5.78
N LEU A 192 20.45 -4.42 4.48
CA LEU A 192 20.75 -5.70 3.87
C LEU A 192 22.26 -5.96 3.98
N PRO A 193 22.69 -7.08 4.57
CA PRO A 193 24.10 -7.40 4.68
C PRO A 193 24.81 -7.33 3.31
N GLU A 194 26.00 -6.76 3.30
CA GLU A 194 26.87 -6.62 2.11
C GLU A 194 26.23 -5.85 0.93
N ALA A 195 25.23 -4.98 1.23
CA ALA A 195 24.56 -4.17 0.24
C ALA A 195 24.19 -2.78 0.76
N ASP A 196 24.24 -1.77 -0.11
CA ASP A 196 23.76 -0.41 0.20
C ASP A 196 22.23 -0.33 0.05
N LEU A 197 21.51 -1.16 0.80
CA LEU A 197 20.05 -1.16 0.80
C LEU A 197 19.56 -1.18 2.24
N THR A 198 18.92 -0.09 2.65
CA THR A 198 18.35 0.07 4.00
C THR A 198 16.84 0.23 3.92
N VAL A 199 16.12 -0.46 4.80
CA VAL A 199 14.68 -0.31 5.00
C VAL A 199 14.45 0.30 6.38
N THR A 200 13.74 1.42 6.44
CA THR A 200 13.37 2.11 7.67
C THR A 200 11.86 2.09 7.83
N ALA A 201 11.37 1.60 8.97
CA ALA A 201 9.95 1.69 9.31
C ALA A 201 9.64 3.11 9.81
N THR A 202 8.56 3.70 9.31
CA THR A 202 8.13 5.05 9.68
C THR A 202 6.69 5.05 10.19
N PRO A 203 6.29 6.05 10.99
CA PRO A 203 4.92 6.16 11.48
C PRO A 203 3.89 6.14 10.37
N SER A 204 2.79 5.47 10.64
CA SER A 204 1.61 5.41 9.79
C SER A 204 0.36 5.46 10.68
N GLN A 205 -0.73 6.00 10.18
CA GLN A 205 -1.99 6.07 10.92
C GLN A 205 -2.97 5.05 10.38
N HIS A 206 -2.98 3.88 11.00
CA HIS A 206 -3.81 2.77 10.55
C HIS A 206 -4.17 1.85 11.72
N PHE A 207 -4.46 0.61 11.44
CA PHE A 207 -4.70 -0.45 12.39
C PHE A 207 -4.23 -1.79 11.84
N SER A 208 -4.21 -2.81 12.67
CA SER A 208 -3.83 -4.17 12.28
C SER A 208 -4.84 -5.19 12.79
N GLY A 209 -4.72 -6.41 12.32
CA GLY A 209 -5.45 -7.55 12.84
C GLY A 209 -6.09 -8.42 11.77
N ARG A 210 -6.01 -9.71 11.98
CA ARG A 210 -6.59 -10.75 11.10
C ARG A 210 -7.86 -11.38 11.69
N THR A 211 -8.19 -11.01 12.94
CA THR A 211 -9.43 -11.36 13.64
C THR A 211 -9.80 -10.22 14.57
N VAL A 212 -11.03 -10.20 15.06
CA VAL A 212 -11.49 -9.20 16.05
C VAL A 212 -10.60 -9.22 17.31
N GLN A 213 -10.15 -10.41 17.75
CA GLN A 213 -9.31 -10.57 18.95
C GLN A 213 -7.86 -10.15 18.71
N SER A 214 -7.38 -10.16 17.47
CA SER A 214 -6.00 -9.76 17.11
C SER A 214 -5.88 -8.31 16.68
N ARG A 215 -6.94 -7.50 16.82
CA ARG A 215 -6.90 -6.09 16.44
C ARG A 215 -5.80 -5.35 17.21
N ASN A 216 -4.90 -4.69 16.48
CA ASN A 216 -3.78 -3.91 16.99
C ASN A 216 -2.80 -4.69 17.87
N THR A 217 -2.70 -6.01 17.70
CA THR A 217 -1.67 -6.83 18.39
C THR A 217 -0.35 -6.88 17.63
N THR A 218 -0.33 -6.43 16.40
CA THR A 218 0.84 -6.19 15.56
C THR A 218 0.92 -4.71 15.20
N LEU A 219 2.11 -4.21 14.89
CA LEU A 219 2.29 -2.84 14.41
C LEU A 219 1.97 -2.76 12.91
N TRP A 220 1.80 -1.54 12.41
CA TRP A 220 1.68 -1.15 11.01
C TRP A 220 2.68 -0.03 10.73
N SER A 221 3.19 0.06 9.51
CA SER A 221 4.21 1.07 9.17
C SER A 221 4.14 1.48 7.71
N SER A 222 4.45 2.73 7.43
CA SER A 222 5.01 3.12 6.15
C SER A 222 6.50 2.77 6.16
N LEU A 223 7.13 2.68 4.99
CA LEU A 223 8.52 2.24 4.85
C LEU A 223 9.29 3.19 3.93
N VAL A 224 10.52 3.52 4.31
CA VAL A 224 11.51 4.14 3.43
C VAL A 224 12.51 3.08 2.99
N ILE A 225 12.67 2.93 1.69
CA ILE A 225 13.63 2.04 1.05
C ILE A 225 14.71 2.91 0.44
N GLN A 226 15.92 2.83 0.98
CA GLN A 226 17.04 3.67 0.58
C GLN A 226 18.21 2.83 0.08
N SER A 227 18.79 3.23 -1.03
CA SER A 227 20.05 2.72 -1.53
C SER A 227 21.09 3.84 -1.61
N ALA A 228 22.25 3.58 -2.24
CA ALA A 228 23.31 4.57 -2.37
C ALA A 228 22.88 5.86 -3.06
N ARG A 229 21.99 5.79 -4.07
CA ARG A 229 21.61 6.94 -4.90
C ARG A 229 20.15 7.31 -4.82
N HIS A 230 19.26 6.35 -4.49
CA HIS A 230 17.83 6.55 -4.57
C HIS A 230 17.12 6.25 -3.25
N ARG A 231 16.00 6.94 -3.05
CA ARG A 231 15.09 6.76 -1.89
C ARG A 231 13.66 6.66 -2.36
N VAL A 232 12.96 5.63 -1.88
CA VAL A 232 11.56 5.38 -2.19
C VAL A 232 10.77 5.39 -0.90
N PHE A 233 9.68 6.15 -0.85
CA PHE A 233 8.70 6.09 0.22
C PHE A 233 7.54 5.17 -0.19
N PHE A 234 7.20 4.22 0.66
CA PHE A 234 6.06 3.33 0.51
C PHE A 234 5.11 3.51 1.69
N SER A 235 3.89 3.98 1.43
CA SER A 235 2.95 4.32 2.51
C SER A 235 2.42 3.10 3.27
N GLY A 236 2.35 1.90 2.66
CA GLY A 236 1.40 0.91 3.15
C GLY A 236 0.01 1.52 3.19
N ASP A 237 -0.77 1.20 4.22
CA ASP A 237 -2.04 1.86 4.50
C ASP A 237 -1.88 2.89 5.61
N THR A 238 -2.47 4.08 5.42
CA THR A 238 -2.30 5.19 6.36
C THR A 238 -3.30 6.33 6.12
N GLY A 239 -3.69 7.02 7.17
CA GLY A 239 -4.40 8.29 7.08
C GLY A 239 -3.47 9.50 6.93
N LEU A 240 -4.05 10.69 6.79
CA LEU A 240 -3.30 11.94 6.73
C LEU A 240 -2.88 12.38 8.13
N THR A 241 -1.57 12.63 8.31
CA THR A 241 -0.97 13.12 9.57
C THR A 241 0.17 14.08 9.31
N GLY A 242 0.63 14.77 10.36
CA GLY A 242 1.84 15.61 10.30
C GLY A 242 3.15 14.82 10.16
N GLU A 243 3.13 13.50 10.39
CA GLU A 243 4.33 12.66 10.33
C GLU A 243 5.01 12.66 8.96
N TYR A 244 4.28 12.91 7.88
CA TYR A 244 4.87 13.02 6.54
C TYR A 244 5.95 14.09 6.44
N GLN A 245 5.77 15.23 7.14
CA GLN A 245 6.80 16.25 7.20
C GLN A 245 8.02 15.75 7.98
N SER A 246 7.83 15.14 9.16
CA SER A 246 8.92 14.54 9.95
C SER A 246 9.68 13.47 9.18
N ILE A 247 8.97 12.64 8.39
CA ILE A 247 9.56 11.62 7.53
C ILE A 247 10.42 12.26 6.43
N ARG A 248 9.92 13.32 5.79
CA ARG A 248 10.69 14.08 4.80
C ARG A 248 11.96 14.70 5.40
N GLU A 249 11.84 15.33 6.56
CA GLU A 249 12.96 16.01 7.23
C GLU A 249 14.07 15.03 7.62
N ARG A 250 13.72 13.82 8.05
CA ARG A 250 14.69 12.81 8.52
C ARG A 250 15.26 11.95 7.39
N LEU A 251 14.42 11.60 6.41
CA LEU A 251 14.73 10.53 5.43
C LEU A 251 14.60 10.98 3.97
N GLY A 252 14.06 12.17 3.70
CA GLY A 252 13.94 12.71 2.33
C GLY A 252 15.24 13.36 1.83
N PRO A 253 15.25 13.89 0.61
CA PRO A 253 14.14 13.84 -0.36
C PRO A 253 13.92 12.44 -0.94
N PHE A 254 12.75 12.24 -1.59
CA PHE A 254 12.39 10.96 -2.20
C PHE A 254 12.39 11.05 -3.74
N ASP A 255 12.98 10.05 -4.39
CA ASP A 255 12.98 9.90 -5.85
C ASP A 255 11.67 9.29 -6.37
N LEU A 256 10.93 8.63 -5.47
CA LEU A 256 9.61 8.08 -5.73
C LEU A 256 8.81 8.01 -4.43
N THR A 257 7.56 8.52 -4.45
CA THR A 257 6.58 8.26 -3.40
C THR A 257 5.51 7.31 -3.93
N MET A 258 5.23 6.25 -3.18
CA MET A 258 4.15 5.31 -3.44
C MET A 258 3.11 5.47 -2.33
N LEU A 259 1.97 6.09 -2.66
CA LEU A 259 0.91 6.40 -1.69
C LEU A 259 -0.38 5.68 -2.03
N GLU A 260 -1.05 5.18 -1.00
CA GLU A 260 -2.39 4.64 -1.14
C GLU A 260 -3.38 5.72 -1.56
N VAL A 261 -4.33 5.36 -2.44
CA VAL A 261 -5.35 6.29 -2.94
C VAL A 261 -6.75 5.69 -2.94
N GLY A 262 -6.88 4.42 -2.58
CA GLY A 262 -8.13 3.68 -2.62
C GLY A 262 -8.66 3.30 -1.24
N ALA A 263 -9.74 2.52 -1.23
CA ALA A 263 -10.36 1.93 -0.04
C ALA A 263 -10.75 2.92 1.06
N TRP A 264 -11.18 4.12 0.69
CA TRP A 264 -11.62 5.15 1.65
C TRP A 264 -13.14 5.36 1.63
N HIS A 265 -13.64 5.94 2.71
CA HIS A 265 -14.99 6.49 2.80
C HIS A 265 -14.99 7.64 3.81
N PRO A 266 -15.73 8.74 3.60
CA PRO A 266 -15.75 9.88 4.53
C PRO A 266 -16.05 9.50 5.98
N SER A 267 -16.91 8.48 6.19
CA SER A 267 -17.25 8.02 7.54
C SER A 267 -16.20 7.14 8.22
N TRP A 268 -15.12 6.77 7.55
CA TRP A 268 -14.09 5.86 8.11
C TRP A 268 -12.99 6.61 8.88
N GLY A 269 -13.08 7.94 8.97
CA GLY A 269 -12.06 8.76 9.60
C GLY A 269 -10.72 8.69 8.87
N ASP A 270 -9.67 9.14 9.53
CA ASP A 270 -8.33 9.28 8.94
C ASP A 270 -7.54 7.95 8.98
N MET A 271 -8.11 6.87 8.44
CA MET A 271 -7.46 5.55 8.39
C MET A 271 -6.94 5.18 7.02
N HIS A 272 -7.42 5.86 6.00
CA HIS A 272 -6.98 5.79 4.61
C HIS A 272 -6.91 7.19 4.03
N LEU A 273 -5.91 7.43 3.18
CA LEU A 273 -5.74 8.74 2.54
C LEU A 273 -6.88 9.07 1.57
N GLY A 274 -7.22 8.13 0.72
CA GLY A 274 -7.94 8.47 -0.49
C GLY A 274 -7.14 9.42 -1.39
N PRO A 275 -7.65 9.79 -2.57
CA PRO A 275 -6.84 10.50 -3.56
C PRO A 275 -6.50 11.95 -3.16
N GLU A 276 -7.42 12.67 -2.54
CA GLU A 276 -7.20 14.09 -2.17
C GLU A 276 -6.17 14.22 -1.03
N ASN A 277 -6.28 13.40 0.02
CA ASN A 277 -5.30 13.43 1.10
C ASN A 277 -3.96 12.83 0.67
N ALA A 278 -3.94 11.92 -0.29
CA ALA A 278 -2.70 11.44 -0.89
C ALA A 278 -1.92 12.57 -1.57
N LEU A 279 -2.59 13.50 -2.26
CA LEU A 279 -1.95 14.70 -2.83
C LEU A 279 -1.39 15.63 -1.75
N LYS A 280 -2.10 15.78 -0.62
CA LYS A 280 -1.60 16.56 0.53
C LYS A 280 -0.38 15.87 1.16
N ALA A 281 -0.45 14.56 1.43
CA ALA A 281 0.66 13.78 1.94
C ALA A 281 1.88 13.83 1.01
N HIS A 282 1.67 13.73 -0.30
CA HIS A 282 2.69 13.89 -1.32
C HIS A 282 3.39 15.26 -1.23
N THR A 283 2.62 16.33 -1.05
CA THR A 283 3.18 17.68 -0.84
C THR A 283 4.01 17.77 0.44
N LEU A 284 3.52 17.20 1.55
CA LEU A 284 4.26 17.16 2.83
C LEU A 284 5.55 16.34 2.72
N LEU A 285 5.57 15.28 1.90
CA LEU A 285 6.77 14.49 1.60
C LEU A 285 7.77 15.22 0.66
N GLY A 286 7.38 16.38 0.12
CA GLY A 286 8.25 17.22 -0.70
C GLY A 286 7.99 17.15 -2.19
N GLY A 287 6.94 16.50 -2.63
CA GLY A 287 6.61 16.38 -4.05
C GLY A 287 7.48 15.36 -4.79
N GLY A 288 7.65 15.55 -6.10
CA GLY A 288 8.41 14.67 -6.97
C GLY A 288 7.54 13.60 -7.66
N PRO A 289 8.13 12.48 -8.14
CA PRO A 289 7.39 11.40 -8.75
C PRO A 289 6.46 10.68 -7.77
N PHE A 290 5.18 10.47 -8.17
CA PHE A 290 4.14 9.86 -7.36
C PHE A 290 3.48 8.68 -8.09
N LEU A 291 3.66 7.47 -7.57
CA LEU A 291 2.98 6.25 -8.00
C LEU A 291 1.80 5.96 -7.06
N PRO A 292 0.55 6.15 -7.48
CA PRO A 292 -0.61 5.78 -6.68
C PRO A 292 -0.77 4.26 -6.62
N ILE A 293 -0.96 3.75 -5.40
CA ILE A 293 -1.16 2.33 -5.08
C ILE A 293 -2.50 2.11 -4.36
N HIS A 294 -2.80 0.86 -4.00
CA HIS A 294 -3.98 0.47 -3.22
C HIS A 294 -5.32 0.72 -3.95
N TRP A 295 -5.35 0.64 -5.27
CA TRP A 295 -6.54 0.80 -6.12
C TRP A 295 -6.55 -0.21 -7.26
N GLY A 296 -7.60 -0.21 -8.09
CA GLY A 296 -7.65 -0.96 -9.35
C GLY A 296 -7.55 -2.49 -9.23
N THR A 297 -7.77 -3.08 -8.05
CA THR A 297 -7.52 -4.51 -7.83
C THR A 297 -8.62 -5.22 -7.06
N PHE A 298 -9.02 -4.68 -5.91
CA PHE A 298 -10.05 -5.23 -5.03
C PHE A 298 -11.14 -4.18 -4.78
N ALA A 299 -12.40 -4.63 -4.65
CA ALA A 299 -13.50 -3.77 -4.21
C ALA A 299 -13.57 -3.80 -2.67
N LEU A 300 -12.81 -2.94 -2.00
CA LEU A 300 -12.71 -2.87 -0.54
C LEU A 300 -13.59 -1.78 0.07
N ALA A 301 -13.95 -0.77 -0.71
CA ALA A 301 -14.77 0.35 -0.28
C ALA A 301 -16.01 0.53 -1.19
N MET A 302 -16.76 1.61 -0.96
CA MET A 302 -18.01 1.87 -1.67
C MET A 302 -17.85 2.80 -2.88
N HIS A 303 -16.71 3.42 -3.03
CA HIS A 303 -16.41 4.28 -4.18
C HIS A 303 -16.31 3.47 -5.49
N ALA A 304 -16.46 4.15 -6.62
CA ALA A 304 -16.23 3.54 -7.93
C ALA A 304 -14.76 3.07 -8.04
N TRP A 305 -14.54 1.96 -8.73
CA TRP A 305 -13.21 1.34 -8.84
C TRP A 305 -12.16 2.25 -9.49
N ASP A 306 -12.59 3.16 -10.36
CA ASP A 306 -11.78 4.13 -11.11
C ASP A 306 -11.75 5.53 -10.45
N GLN A 307 -12.60 5.79 -9.47
CA GLN A 307 -12.68 7.10 -8.80
C GLN A 307 -11.35 7.60 -8.25
N PRO A 308 -10.48 6.78 -7.62
CA PRO A 308 -9.17 7.24 -7.17
C PRO A 308 -8.33 7.85 -8.28
N ALA A 309 -8.28 7.18 -9.43
CA ALA A 309 -7.51 7.62 -10.58
C ALA A 309 -8.09 8.89 -11.22
N GLU A 310 -9.43 8.97 -11.32
CA GLU A 310 -10.12 10.15 -11.87
C GLU A 310 -9.89 11.38 -11.00
N VAL A 311 -10.01 11.26 -9.69
CA VAL A 311 -9.77 12.37 -8.76
C VAL A 311 -8.31 12.83 -8.80
N LEU A 312 -7.35 11.90 -8.82
CA LEU A 312 -5.94 12.26 -8.97
C LEU A 312 -5.69 13.02 -10.27
N LEU A 313 -6.20 12.51 -11.39
CA LEU A 313 -6.01 13.15 -12.69
C LEU A 313 -6.62 14.57 -12.74
N ALA A 314 -7.74 14.77 -12.05
CA ALA A 314 -8.41 16.07 -12.00
C ALA A 314 -7.73 17.09 -11.08
N HIS A 315 -7.09 16.63 -10.00
CA HIS A 315 -6.59 17.51 -8.92
C HIS A 315 -5.07 17.52 -8.74
N ALA A 316 -4.32 16.70 -9.46
CA ALA A 316 -2.86 16.60 -9.32
C ALA A 316 -2.08 17.70 -10.03
N ALA A 317 -2.62 18.91 -10.14
CA ALA A 317 -1.94 20.03 -10.78
C ALA A 317 -0.53 20.23 -10.19
N GLY A 318 0.50 20.00 -11.01
CA GLY A 318 1.92 20.14 -10.61
C GLY A 318 2.55 18.90 -9.97
N ALA A 319 1.80 17.83 -9.68
CA ALA A 319 2.40 16.56 -9.24
C ALA A 319 2.81 15.71 -10.45
N GLN A 320 4.00 15.15 -10.40
CA GLN A 320 4.47 14.20 -11.42
C GLN A 320 3.85 12.81 -11.16
N LEU A 321 2.63 12.60 -11.65
CA LEU A 321 1.93 11.33 -11.51
C LEU A 321 2.59 10.25 -12.41
N LEU A 322 2.86 9.10 -11.83
CA LEU A 322 3.22 7.88 -12.52
C LEU A 322 2.05 6.91 -12.43
N MET A 323 1.27 6.80 -13.50
CA MET A 323 0.09 5.93 -13.54
C MET A 323 0.23 4.88 -14.66
N PRO A 324 1.23 3.98 -14.56
CA PRO A 324 1.43 2.93 -15.55
C PRO A 324 0.27 1.92 -15.51
N ARG A 325 0.05 1.22 -16.62
CA ARG A 325 -0.80 0.03 -16.66
C ARG A 325 -0.23 -1.04 -15.71
N LEU A 326 -1.09 -1.95 -15.25
CA LEU A 326 -0.60 -3.07 -14.45
C LEU A 326 0.52 -3.83 -15.19
N GLY A 327 1.64 -4.02 -14.50
CA GLY A 327 2.82 -4.69 -15.05
C GLY A 327 3.68 -3.83 -15.99
N GLU A 328 3.26 -2.62 -16.34
CA GLU A 328 4.10 -1.69 -17.12
C GLU A 328 5.20 -1.10 -16.21
N PRO A 329 6.49 -1.38 -16.50
CA PRO A 329 7.58 -0.82 -15.74
C PRO A 329 7.72 0.68 -16.00
N ALA A 330 7.87 1.47 -14.94
CA ALA A 330 8.03 2.92 -15.01
C ALA A 330 9.30 3.39 -14.28
N GLU A 331 10.07 4.24 -14.92
CA GLU A 331 11.23 4.91 -14.33
C GLU A 331 10.85 6.34 -13.95
N PRO A 332 10.92 6.73 -12.66
CA PRO A 332 10.51 8.06 -12.20
C PRO A 332 11.20 9.21 -12.93
N ALA A 333 12.47 9.02 -13.26
CA ALA A 333 13.27 10.04 -13.94
C ALA A 333 12.84 10.33 -15.39
N GLN A 334 12.06 9.44 -16.02
CA GLN A 334 11.71 9.60 -17.44
C GLN A 334 10.51 10.53 -17.68
N GLY A 335 9.74 10.84 -16.65
CA GLY A 335 8.52 11.67 -16.72
C GLY A 335 7.63 11.31 -17.93
N ARG A 336 6.38 10.99 -17.69
CA ARG A 336 5.42 10.72 -18.78
C ARG A 336 4.12 11.44 -18.50
N ASP A 337 3.46 11.89 -19.55
CA ASP A 337 2.06 12.28 -19.44
C ASP A 337 1.23 11.08 -19.02
N VAL A 338 0.23 11.32 -18.18
CA VAL A 338 -0.67 10.27 -17.73
C VAL A 338 -1.63 9.92 -18.86
N GLU A 339 -1.51 8.70 -19.36
CA GLU A 339 -2.51 8.10 -20.24
C GLU A 339 -3.62 7.48 -19.38
N PRO A 340 -4.89 7.93 -19.45
CA PRO A 340 -5.97 7.37 -18.63
C PRO A 340 -6.45 6.01 -19.17
N TRP A 341 -5.57 5.02 -19.13
CA TRP A 341 -5.77 3.66 -19.64
C TRP A 341 -6.94 2.91 -18.97
N TRP A 342 -7.31 3.31 -17.76
CA TRP A 342 -8.46 2.74 -17.03
C TRP A 342 -9.80 3.11 -17.65
N ARG A 343 -9.85 4.11 -18.51
CA ARG A 343 -11.03 4.49 -19.30
C ARG A 343 -11.20 3.64 -20.57
N MET A 344 -10.18 2.87 -20.93
CA MET A 344 -10.15 2.04 -22.14
C MET A 344 -10.83 0.68 -21.88
N GLY A 345 -12.16 0.65 -21.77
CA GLY A 345 -12.93 -0.60 -21.82
C GLY A 345 -13.21 -1.01 -23.27
N PRO A 346 -13.41 -2.30 -23.59
CA PRO A 346 -13.85 -2.70 -24.91
C PRO A 346 -15.23 -2.06 -25.20
N GLY A 347 -15.24 -1.03 -26.03
CA GLY A 347 -16.46 -0.37 -26.52
C GLY A 347 -16.93 0.89 -25.77
N GLU A 348 -16.24 1.40 -24.74
CA GLU A 348 -16.62 2.64 -24.09
C GLU A 348 -15.93 3.85 -24.73
N ARG A 349 -16.75 4.77 -25.29
CA ARG A 349 -16.31 6.12 -25.63
C ARG A 349 -15.94 6.85 -24.35
N THR A 350 -14.89 7.65 -24.41
CA THR A 350 -14.44 8.60 -23.35
C THR A 350 -15.63 9.29 -22.69
N ARG A 351 -15.88 8.98 -21.41
CA ARG A 351 -16.76 9.81 -20.57
C ARG A 351 -16.16 11.19 -20.47
N SER A 352 -16.94 12.23 -20.75
CA SER A 352 -16.45 13.59 -20.64
C SER A 352 -16.16 13.90 -19.18
N LEU A 353 -15.02 14.54 -18.90
CA LEU A 353 -14.60 15.02 -17.57
C LEU A 353 -15.70 15.82 -16.82
N ARG A 354 -16.63 16.45 -17.54
CA ARG A 354 -17.72 17.21 -16.95
C ARG A 354 -18.75 16.37 -16.19
N GLU A 355 -19.01 15.13 -16.60
CA GLU A 355 -20.02 14.29 -15.94
C GLU A 355 -19.49 13.67 -14.64
N THR A 356 -18.18 13.44 -14.54
CA THR A 356 -17.56 12.89 -13.33
C THR A 356 -17.40 13.96 -12.23
N LEU A 357 -17.09 15.19 -12.58
CA LEU A 357 -16.90 16.31 -11.64
C LEU A 357 -18.18 16.76 -10.93
N VAL A 358 -19.34 16.56 -11.55
CA VAL A 358 -20.65 16.93 -10.95
C VAL A 358 -21.04 15.92 -9.84
N ALA A 359 -20.57 14.68 -9.91
CA ALA A 359 -20.88 13.64 -8.93
C ALA A 359 -19.97 13.66 -7.68
N THR A 360 -18.84 14.39 -7.69
CA THR A 360 -17.80 14.38 -6.65
C THR A 360 -17.65 15.68 -5.86
N ALA A 361 -18.56 16.64 -5.99
CA ALA A 361 -18.54 17.86 -5.19
C ALA A 361 -18.88 17.53 -3.72
N VAL A 362 -17.89 17.07 -2.97
CA VAL A 362 -17.93 17.00 -1.49
C VAL A 362 -17.45 18.35 -0.95
N PRO A 363 -18.16 18.96 0.01
CA PRO A 363 -17.76 20.27 0.55
C PRO A 363 -16.37 20.17 1.21
N SER A 364 -15.46 21.02 0.78
CA SER A 364 -14.15 21.19 1.40
C SER A 364 -14.31 21.87 2.76
N SER A 365 -14.26 21.12 3.84
CA SER A 365 -14.16 21.67 5.19
C SER A 365 -13.36 20.73 6.11
N ILE A 366 -12.05 20.71 5.96
CA ILE A 366 -11.14 20.38 7.06
C ILE A 366 -9.94 21.32 6.93
N GLN A 367 -9.92 22.35 7.76
CA GLN A 367 -8.71 23.14 8.03
C GLN A 367 -7.84 22.33 8.98
N VAL A 368 -6.60 22.08 8.59
CA VAL A 368 -5.56 21.55 9.48
C VAL A 368 -5.13 22.72 10.37
N PRO A 369 -5.20 22.66 11.72
CA PRO A 369 -4.59 23.66 12.57
C PRO A 369 -3.08 23.61 12.34
N MET A 370 -2.53 24.72 11.90
CA MET A 370 -1.09 24.98 11.97
C MET A 370 -0.85 25.79 13.24
N ASP A 371 -0.44 25.11 14.30
CA ASP A 371 0.24 25.68 15.47
C ASP A 371 1.45 24.81 15.81
#